data_e429ba5b439c7ddd6d7fd6dfdfe46223
#
_entry.id   e429ba5b439c7ddd6d7fd6dfdfe46223
#
_cell.length_a   1.000
_cell.length_b   1.000
_cell.length_c   1.000
_cell.angle_alpha   90.00
_cell.angle_beta   90.00
_cell.angle_gamma   90.00
#
_symmetry.space_group_name_H-M   'P 1'
#
loop_
_entity.id
_entity.type
_entity.pdbx_description
1 polymer ?
#
loop_
_entity_poly.entity_id
_entity_poly.type
_entity_poly.pdbx_seq_one_letter_code
_entity_poly.pdbx_strand_id
1 'polypeptide(L)'
;MNTKFLLSSDNNNRNELLKKKIIHYYIANGDATIADLGREMDLSIPTVTKLVAELQDDGYILDFGKQETNGGRKPNIYGLNPASGYFVGVDMLKDKLNIAAIDFKGDKVQLEENIPYQLENTPASLEQFCKIIDDFIVSLPVEQNKILAIGVNITGRVNPASGYSYSIFYFEEKPLAQILEERLQTKVFIENDSRAMTYGEYMKGVVQGEKNILFVNMAWGLGLGIIIDGNLYYGKSGFSGEFGHFCMFENEVLCHCGKKGCLETEASGSAFHRILIERYREGSNTILAGKLDSGEEISLGDLLEAVRKEDVLCIDILEKMGVNLGKGIAGLMNIFNPELVILGGTLSLAGEYISLPIKSAIRKYSLNLVNQDTEIKISN
;
A
#
# COMPACT_ATOMS: atom_id res chain seq x y z
N MET A 1 28.56 -2.06 -9.19
CA MET A 1 27.21 -1.94 -9.75
C MET A 1 26.83 -0.48 -9.93
N ASN A 2 26.36 -0.10 -11.11
CA ASN A 2 25.89 1.28 -11.34
C ASN A 2 24.41 1.39 -11.01
N THR A 3 24.08 1.62 -9.74
CA THR A 3 22.70 1.73 -9.23
C THR A 3 22.03 3.08 -9.52
N LYS A 4 22.80 4.07 -9.98
CA LYS A 4 22.26 5.44 -10.20
C LYS A 4 21.08 5.48 -11.17
N PHE A 5 21.08 4.65 -12.21
CA PHE A 5 19.99 4.68 -13.18
C PHE A 5 18.68 4.13 -12.61
N LEU A 6 18.73 3.13 -11.71
CA LEU A 6 17.53 2.55 -11.11
C LEU A 6 16.76 3.56 -10.26
N LEU A 7 17.49 4.32 -9.44
CA LEU A 7 16.92 5.21 -8.43
C LEU A 7 16.75 6.67 -8.92
N SER A 8 17.27 7.00 -10.15
CA SER A 8 17.13 8.34 -10.70
C SER A 8 15.73 8.56 -11.26
N SER A 9 15.15 9.72 -10.97
CA SER A 9 13.94 10.23 -11.64
C SER A 9 14.23 10.86 -13.01
N ASP A 10 15.51 10.98 -13.40
CA ASP A 10 15.94 11.59 -14.65
C ASP A 10 15.68 10.66 -15.84
N ASN A 11 14.69 11.00 -16.66
CA ASN A 11 14.30 10.24 -17.85
C ASN A 11 15.06 10.70 -19.14
N ASN A 12 16.15 11.44 -18.99
CA ASN A 12 16.84 12.04 -20.14
C ASN A 12 17.67 11.05 -20.97
N ASN A 13 17.97 9.86 -20.44
CA ASN A 13 18.73 8.83 -21.15
C ASN A 13 17.79 7.71 -21.63
N ARG A 14 17.55 7.67 -22.95
CA ARG A 14 16.68 6.66 -23.58
C ARG A 14 17.09 5.21 -23.23
N ASN A 15 18.39 4.93 -23.18
CA ASN A 15 18.87 3.57 -22.86
C ASN A 15 18.59 3.19 -21.43
N GLU A 16 18.75 4.11 -20.46
CA GLU A 16 18.42 3.87 -19.06
C GLU A 16 16.92 3.63 -18.88
N LEU A 17 16.09 4.42 -19.58
CA LEU A 17 14.64 4.20 -19.57
C LEU A 17 14.26 2.81 -20.11
N LEU A 18 14.92 2.36 -21.19
CA LEU A 18 14.69 1.03 -21.74
C LEU A 18 15.19 -0.09 -20.80
N LYS A 19 16.35 0.09 -20.14
CA LYS A 19 16.83 -0.83 -19.10
C LYS A 19 15.85 -0.95 -17.95
N LYS A 20 15.27 0.18 -17.46
CA LYS A 20 14.20 0.15 -16.44
C LYS A 20 12.98 -0.63 -16.92
N LYS A 21 12.53 -0.41 -18.15
CA LYS A 21 11.39 -1.16 -18.71
C LYS A 21 11.67 -2.66 -18.78
N ILE A 22 12.89 -3.08 -19.13
CA ILE A 22 13.30 -4.49 -19.13
C ILE A 22 13.22 -5.08 -17.72
N ILE A 23 13.74 -4.37 -16.72
CA ILE A 23 13.66 -4.81 -15.32
C ILE A 23 12.20 -4.92 -14.87
N HIS A 24 11.38 -3.90 -15.16
CA HIS A 24 9.94 -3.92 -14.87
C HIS A 24 9.23 -5.10 -15.52
N TYR A 25 9.57 -5.41 -16.77
CA TYR A 25 9.00 -6.56 -17.46
C TYR A 25 9.29 -7.86 -16.70
N TYR A 26 10.55 -8.07 -16.30
CA TYR A 26 10.92 -9.28 -15.54
C TYR A 26 10.26 -9.34 -14.15
N ILE A 27 10.07 -8.21 -13.48
CA ILE A 27 9.34 -8.16 -12.20
C ILE A 27 7.88 -8.61 -12.40
N ALA A 28 7.23 -8.14 -13.46
CA ALA A 28 5.81 -8.40 -13.71
C ALA A 28 5.54 -9.77 -14.33
N ASN A 29 6.43 -10.27 -15.23
CA ASN A 29 6.16 -11.43 -16.07
C ASN A 29 7.12 -12.61 -15.79
N GLY A 30 8.14 -12.43 -14.95
CA GLY A 30 9.18 -13.43 -14.71
C GLY A 30 10.20 -13.54 -15.84
N ASP A 31 10.91 -14.66 -15.86
CA ASP A 31 12.02 -14.91 -16.80
C ASP A 31 11.53 -15.04 -18.25
N ALA A 32 12.27 -14.50 -19.22
CA ALA A 32 11.85 -14.42 -20.61
C ALA A 32 13.03 -14.53 -21.59
N THR A 33 12.71 -14.77 -22.87
CA THR A 33 13.70 -14.75 -23.96
C THR A 33 13.87 -13.33 -24.50
N ILE A 34 14.99 -13.08 -25.20
CA ILE A 34 15.21 -11.81 -25.94
C ILE A 34 14.09 -11.55 -26.97
N ALA A 35 13.53 -12.61 -27.57
CA ALA A 35 12.47 -12.47 -28.54
C ALA A 35 11.14 -12.01 -27.89
N ASP A 36 10.83 -12.50 -26.69
CA ASP A 36 9.66 -12.05 -25.93
C ASP A 36 9.76 -10.58 -25.54
N LEU A 37 10.91 -10.16 -25.01
CA LEU A 37 11.19 -8.76 -24.72
C LEU A 37 11.09 -7.87 -25.96
N GLY A 38 11.63 -8.33 -27.10
CA GLY A 38 11.57 -7.58 -28.35
C GLY A 38 10.14 -7.34 -28.81
N ARG A 39 9.29 -8.35 -28.70
CA ARG A 39 7.88 -8.28 -29.06
C ARG A 39 7.10 -7.34 -28.13
N GLU A 40 7.28 -7.52 -26.83
CA GLU A 40 6.54 -6.74 -25.83
C GLU A 40 6.90 -5.24 -25.84
N MET A 41 8.16 -4.94 -26.06
CA MET A 41 8.66 -3.56 -26.05
C MET A 41 8.67 -2.87 -27.41
N ASP A 42 8.27 -3.55 -28.47
CA ASP A 42 8.37 -3.11 -29.86
C ASP A 42 9.81 -2.66 -30.22
N LEU A 43 10.79 -3.51 -29.85
CA LEU A 43 12.21 -3.25 -30.11
C LEU A 43 12.83 -4.32 -31.00
N SER A 44 13.85 -3.90 -31.78
CA SER A 44 14.61 -4.85 -32.58
C SER A 44 15.42 -5.82 -31.71
N ILE A 45 15.56 -7.10 -32.14
CA ILE A 45 16.36 -8.11 -31.45
C ILE A 45 17.78 -7.63 -31.13
N PRO A 46 18.53 -6.98 -32.05
CA PRO A 46 19.86 -6.46 -31.72
C PRO A 46 19.86 -5.43 -30.59
N THR A 47 18.83 -4.56 -30.54
CA THR A 47 18.70 -3.55 -29.48
C THR A 47 18.48 -4.22 -28.12
N VAL A 48 17.54 -5.16 -28.04
CA VAL A 48 17.27 -5.91 -26.79
C VAL A 48 18.49 -6.71 -26.36
N THR A 49 19.15 -7.40 -27.30
CA THR A 49 20.37 -8.17 -27.01
C THR A 49 21.45 -7.29 -26.37
N LYS A 50 21.67 -6.09 -26.91
CA LYS A 50 22.64 -5.13 -26.36
C LYS A 50 22.25 -4.72 -24.93
N LEU A 51 20.99 -4.33 -24.71
CA LEU A 51 20.51 -3.85 -23.39
C LEU A 51 20.56 -4.98 -22.34
N VAL A 52 20.19 -6.22 -22.71
CA VAL A 52 20.28 -7.38 -21.82
C VAL A 52 21.74 -7.70 -21.48
N ALA A 53 22.66 -7.64 -22.47
CA ALA A 53 24.09 -7.85 -22.22
C ALA A 53 24.65 -6.79 -21.24
N GLU A 54 24.31 -5.51 -21.45
CA GLU A 54 24.72 -4.46 -20.52
C GLU A 54 24.17 -4.66 -19.11
N LEU A 55 22.91 -5.13 -18.96
CA LEU A 55 22.32 -5.45 -17.66
C LEU A 55 22.94 -6.70 -17.02
N GLN A 56 23.42 -7.67 -17.82
CA GLN A 56 24.20 -8.81 -17.33
C GLN A 56 25.58 -8.38 -16.84
N ASP A 57 26.29 -7.55 -17.61
CA ASP A 57 27.61 -7.00 -17.22
C ASP A 57 27.49 -6.15 -15.94
N ASP A 58 26.39 -5.41 -15.77
CA ASP A 58 26.05 -4.68 -14.55
C ASP A 58 25.60 -5.61 -13.39
N GLY A 59 25.37 -6.92 -13.66
CA GLY A 59 25.01 -7.93 -12.67
C GLY A 59 23.53 -8.00 -12.30
N TYR A 60 22.63 -7.30 -13.01
CA TYR A 60 21.18 -7.28 -12.73
C TYR A 60 20.41 -8.45 -13.34
N ILE A 61 20.94 -9.05 -14.40
CA ILE A 61 20.32 -10.15 -15.14
C ILE A 61 21.25 -11.36 -15.18
N LEU A 62 20.68 -12.56 -15.07
CA LEU A 62 21.34 -13.84 -15.26
C LEU A 62 20.84 -14.53 -16.54
N ASP A 63 21.72 -15.31 -17.16
CA ASP A 63 21.36 -16.26 -18.21
C ASP A 63 21.11 -17.64 -17.56
N PHE A 64 19.87 -18.09 -17.61
CA PHE A 64 19.45 -19.39 -17.06
C PHE A 64 19.62 -20.54 -18.06
N GLY A 65 20.22 -20.28 -19.22
CA GLY A 65 20.48 -21.28 -20.25
C GLY A 65 19.29 -21.47 -21.19
N LYS A 66 19.30 -22.59 -21.88
CA LYS A 66 18.37 -22.89 -22.97
C LYS A 66 17.04 -23.41 -22.46
N GLN A 67 15.95 -22.84 -22.98
CA GLN A 67 14.60 -23.36 -22.74
C GLN A 67 14.41 -24.73 -23.33
N GLU A 68 13.80 -25.66 -22.61
CA GLU A 68 13.36 -26.93 -23.16
C GLU A 68 12.18 -26.71 -24.11
N THR A 69 12.35 -26.99 -25.39
CA THR A 69 11.29 -26.88 -26.39
C THR A 69 11.17 -28.21 -27.16
N ASN A 70 9.95 -28.56 -27.53
CA ASN A 70 9.65 -29.81 -28.28
C ASN A 70 10.03 -29.74 -29.77
N GLY A 71 10.97 -28.84 -30.17
CA GLY A 71 11.50 -28.72 -31.54
C GLY A 71 11.99 -27.30 -31.85
N GLY A 72 13.00 -27.17 -32.71
CA GLY A 72 13.57 -25.91 -33.15
C GLY A 72 14.78 -25.42 -32.35
N ARG A 73 15.28 -24.20 -32.67
CA ARG A 73 16.41 -23.57 -31.96
C ARG A 73 15.97 -23.16 -30.57
N LYS A 74 16.61 -23.72 -29.55
CA LYS A 74 16.35 -23.46 -28.14
C LYS A 74 16.89 -22.06 -27.77
N PRO A 75 16.03 -21.04 -27.48
CA PRO A 75 16.50 -19.73 -27.05
C PRO A 75 16.97 -19.77 -25.59
N ASN A 76 17.90 -18.87 -25.24
CA ASN A 76 18.26 -18.67 -23.85
C ASN A 76 17.16 -17.88 -23.11
N ILE A 77 16.95 -18.23 -21.84
CA ILE A 77 16.06 -17.53 -20.90
C ILE A 77 16.93 -16.63 -20.03
N TYR A 78 16.48 -15.41 -19.84
CA TYR A 78 17.10 -14.41 -19.00
C TYR A 78 16.11 -13.95 -17.92
N GLY A 79 16.63 -13.61 -16.75
CA GLY A 79 15.82 -13.10 -15.66
C GLY A 79 16.63 -12.32 -14.64
N LEU A 80 15.94 -11.76 -13.63
CA LEU A 80 16.60 -10.94 -12.61
C LEU A 80 17.53 -11.77 -11.73
N ASN A 81 18.66 -11.17 -11.37
CA ASN A 81 19.57 -11.72 -10.38
C ASN A 81 19.10 -11.31 -8.97
N PRO A 82 18.58 -12.22 -8.13
CA PRO A 82 18.09 -11.88 -6.80
C PRO A 82 19.17 -11.24 -5.91
N ALA A 83 20.46 -11.64 -6.09
CA ALA A 83 21.57 -11.14 -5.31
C ALA A 83 22.13 -9.78 -5.77
N SER A 84 21.53 -9.14 -6.78
CA SER A 84 22.00 -7.85 -7.30
C SER A 84 21.68 -6.66 -6.39
N GLY A 85 20.75 -6.81 -5.45
CA GLY A 85 20.44 -5.79 -4.48
C GLY A 85 19.22 -6.15 -3.65
N TYR A 86 18.99 -5.38 -2.60
CA TYR A 86 17.87 -5.60 -1.67
C TYR A 86 17.14 -4.30 -1.40
N PHE A 87 15.88 -4.41 -1.08
CA PHE A 87 15.04 -3.29 -0.67
C PHE A 87 14.46 -3.58 0.71
N VAL A 88 14.37 -2.54 1.53
CA VAL A 88 13.72 -2.62 2.84
C VAL A 88 12.42 -1.82 2.77
N GLY A 89 11.32 -2.43 3.18
CA GLY A 89 10.02 -1.79 3.32
C GLY A 89 9.69 -1.64 4.80
N VAL A 90 9.27 -0.46 5.21
CA VAL A 90 8.84 -0.16 6.59
C VAL A 90 7.42 0.33 6.57
N ASP A 91 6.54 -0.36 7.29
CA ASP A 91 5.15 0.05 7.49
C ASP A 91 5.00 0.64 8.89
N MET A 92 4.74 1.94 8.98
CA MET A 92 4.65 2.69 10.23
C MET A 92 3.20 2.79 10.69
N LEU A 93 2.89 2.07 11.76
CA LEU A 93 1.61 2.12 12.45
C LEU A 93 1.71 3.00 13.72
N LYS A 94 0.60 3.26 14.37
CA LYS A 94 0.55 4.14 15.55
C LYS A 94 1.38 3.60 16.73
N ASP A 95 1.33 2.30 16.95
CA ASP A 95 1.88 1.61 18.14
C ASP A 95 2.91 0.54 17.81
N LYS A 96 3.25 0.35 16.53
CA LYS A 96 4.18 -0.68 16.06
C LYS A 96 4.73 -0.38 14.67
N LEU A 97 5.81 -1.09 14.31
CA LEU A 97 6.36 -1.15 12.96
C LEU A 97 6.30 -2.56 12.42
N ASN A 98 6.10 -2.70 11.11
CA ASN A 98 6.41 -3.91 10.37
C ASN A 98 7.54 -3.60 9.40
N ILE A 99 8.56 -4.46 9.34
CA ILE A 99 9.72 -4.25 8.48
C ILE A 99 9.99 -5.52 7.68
N ALA A 100 10.13 -5.39 6.38
CA ALA A 100 10.46 -6.48 5.48
C ALA A 100 11.65 -6.13 4.61
N ALA A 101 12.48 -7.12 4.31
CA ALA A 101 13.48 -7.04 3.25
C ALA A 101 13.10 -7.98 2.12
N ILE A 102 13.25 -7.51 0.88
CA ILE A 102 13.08 -8.29 -0.34
C ILE A 102 14.35 -8.23 -1.18
N ASP A 103 14.60 -9.27 -1.95
CA ASP A 103 15.68 -9.29 -2.92
C ASP A 103 15.31 -8.54 -4.22
N PHE A 104 16.22 -8.49 -5.17
CA PHE A 104 16.01 -7.77 -6.43
C PHE A 104 14.91 -8.38 -7.31
N LYS A 105 14.54 -9.63 -7.09
CA LYS A 105 13.45 -10.32 -7.77
C LYS A 105 12.08 -10.07 -7.09
N GLY A 106 12.09 -9.49 -5.88
CA GLY A 106 10.91 -9.23 -5.08
C GLY A 106 10.52 -10.40 -4.17
N ASP A 107 11.43 -11.37 -3.97
CA ASP A 107 11.22 -12.47 -3.04
C ASP A 107 11.60 -12.05 -1.61
N LYS A 108 10.81 -12.49 -0.62
CA LYS A 108 11.01 -12.12 0.78
C LYS A 108 12.28 -12.75 1.35
N VAL A 109 13.17 -11.88 1.88
CA VAL A 109 14.40 -12.28 2.58
C VAL A 109 14.17 -12.38 4.08
N GLN A 110 13.57 -11.37 4.69
CA GLN A 110 13.25 -11.32 6.12
C GLN A 110 12.01 -10.48 6.35
N LEU A 111 11.26 -10.82 7.41
CA LEU A 111 10.09 -10.07 7.85
C LEU A 111 10.08 -10.04 9.37
N GLU A 112 9.93 -8.86 9.95
CA GLU A 112 9.66 -8.64 11.36
C GLU A 112 8.37 -7.85 11.50
N GLU A 113 7.41 -8.40 12.22
CA GLU A 113 6.10 -7.81 12.42
C GLU A 113 5.87 -7.45 13.89
N ASN A 114 5.02 -6.46 14.08
CA ASN A 114 4.59 -6.02 15.41
C ASN A 114 5.76 -5.59 16.32
N ILE A 115 6.81 -4.97 15.74
CA ILE A 115 7.91 -4.39 16.50
C ILE A 115 7.35 -3.23 17.35
N PRO A 116 7.46 -3.27 18.68
CA PRO A 116 6.92 -2.22 19.54
C PRO A 116 7.52 -0.85 19.23
N TYR A 117 6.66 0.10 18.91
CA TYR A 117 7.06 1.48 18.60
C TYR A 117 5.89 2.41 18.86
N GLN A 118 6.12 3.50 19.59
CA GLN A 118 5.10 4.52 19.80
C GLN A 118 5.38 5.72 18.90
N LEU A 119 4.49 5.92 17.93
CA LEU A 119 4.61 7.03 17.00
C LEU A 119 4.26 8.35 17.67
N GLU A 120 5.26 9.20 17.82
CA GLU A 120 5.11 10.57 18.31
C GLU A 120 5.80 11.54 17.35
N ASN A 121 5.28 12.76 17.23
CA ASN A 121 5.90 13.81 16.41
C ASN A 121 7.04 14.50 17.16
N THR A 122 8.06 13.74 17.59
CA THR A 122 9.20 14.20 18.39
C THR A 122 10.53 13.73 17.79
N PRO A 123 11.63 14.46 18.03
CA PRO A 123 12.98 14.01 17.63
C PRO A 123 13.37 12.65 18.24
N ALA A 124 12.96 12.37 19.48
CA ALA A 124 13.25 11.12 20.15
C ALA A 124 12.56 9.92 19.47
N SER A 125 11.30 10.08 19.07
CA SER A 125 10.56 9.06 18.32
C SER A 125 11.19 8.81 16.94
N LEU A 126 11.65 9.86 16.24
CA LEU A 126 12.36 9.72 14.97
C LEU A 126 13.70 9.00 15.14
N GLU A 127 14.45 9.28 16.21
CA GLU A 127 15.70 8.59 16.52
C GLU A 127 15.48 7.10 16.78
N GLN A 128 14.47 6.76 17.60
CA GLN A 128 14.10 5.39 17.87
C GLN A 128 13.66 4.67 16.57
N PHE A 129 12.91 5.34 15.70
CA PHE A 129 12.51 4.81 14.40
C PHE A 129 13.72 4.45 13.54
N CYS A 130 14.68 5.36 13.38
CA CYS A 130 15.90 5.10 12.62
C CYS A 130 16.70 3.94 13.22
N LYS A 131 16.83 3.90 14.56
CA LYS A 131 17.53 2.81 15.25
C LYS A 131 16.93 1.45 14.98
N ILE A 132 15.59 1.32 15.02
CA ILE A 132 14.91 0.05 14.73
C ILE A 132 15.21 -0.41 13.29
N ILE A 133 15.21 0.51 12.33
CA ILE A 133 15.54 0.19 10.93
C ILE A 133 17.01 -0.25 10.81
N ASP A 134 17.93 0.45 11.43
CA ASP A 134 19.35 0.10 11.42
C ASP A 134 19.59 -1.28 12.06
N ASP A 135 18.97 -1.56 13.21
CA ASP A 135 19.07 -2.84 13.91
C ASP A 135 18.52 -3.98 13.00
N PHE A 136 17.41 -3.76 12.30
CA PHE A 136 16.88 -4.70 11.31
C PHE A 136 17.84 -4.92 10.15
N ILE A 137 18.40 -3.86 9.55
CA ILE A 137 19.35 -3.96 8.44
C ILE A 137 20.61 -4.72 8.86
N VAL A 138 21.12 -4.50 10.07
CA VAL A 138 22.26 -5.23 10.62
C VAL A 138 21.95 -6.72 10.80
N SER A 139 20.72 -7.08 11.12
CA SER A 139 20.28 -8.47 11.30
C SER A 139 20.12 -9.26 9.99
N LEU A 140 20.06 -8.56 8.85
CA LEU A 140 19.85 -9.22 7.56
C LEU A 140 21.04 -10.13 7.19
N PRO A 141 20.78 -11.31 6.58
CA PRO A 141 21.82 -12.23 6.13
C PRO A 141 22.47 -11.79 4.79
N VAL A 142 22.62 -10.48 4.59
CA VAL A 142 23.12 -9.88 3.34
C VAL A 142 24.11 -8.75 3.62
N GLU A 143 24.93 -8.41 2.63
CA GLU A 143 25.86 -7.27 2.76
C GLU A 143 25.08 -5.95 2.76
N GLN A 144 25.28 -5.10 3.78
CA GLN A 144 24.57 -3.83 3.94
C GLN A 144 24.75 -2.89 2.72
N ASN A 145 25.92 -2.91 2.07
CA ASN A 145 26.21 -2.11 0.88
C ASN A 145 25.37 -2.52 -0.35
N LYS A 146 24.65 -3.64 -0.26
CA LYS A 146 23.69 -4.10 -1.27
C LYS A 146 22.25 -3.66 -1.01
N ILE A 147 21.98 -2.97 0.09
CA ILE A 147 20.67 -2.34 0.30
C ILE A 147 20.57 -1.13 -0.65
N LEU A 148 19.70 -1.21 -1.62
CA LEU A 148 19.54 -0.20 -2.67
C LEU A 148 18.68 0.98 -2.23
N ALA A 149 17.61 0.70 -1.51
CA ALA A 149 16.71 1.72 -1.00
C ALA A 149 15.85 1.19 0.15
N ILE A 150 15.32 2.15 0.93
CA ILE A 150 14.34 1.92 1.98
C ILE A 150 13.06 2.65 1.57
N GLY A 151 11.93 1.93 1.55
CA GLY A 151 10.59 2.50 1.38
C GLY A 151 9.91 2.61 2.73
N VAL A 152 9.40 3.78 3.10
CA VAL A 152 8.70 4.01 4.37
C VAL A 152 7.26 4.42 4.10
N ASN A 153 6.33 3.60 4.55
CA ASN A 153 4.91 3.92 4.50
C ASN A 153 4.51 4.70 5.75
N ILE A 154 3.85 5.83 5.55
CA ILE A 154 3.48 6.76 6.62
C ILE A 154 2.01 7.09 6.50
N THR A 155 1.29 7.05 7.62
CA THR A 155 -0.09 7.52 7.68
C THR A 155 -0.19 9.04 7.47
N GLY A 156 -1.30 9.49 6.87
CA GLY A 156 -1.59 10.90 6.64
C GLY A 156 -1.04 11.44 5.33
N ARG A 157 -0.79 12.75 5.28
CA ARG A 157 -0.46 13.46 4.04
C ARG A 157 1.02 13.45 3.73
N VAL A 158 1.36 12.84 2.60
CA VAL A 158 2.74 12.67 2.12
C VAL A 158 2.82 13.13 0.67
N ASN A 159 3.86 13.91 0.35
CA ASN A 159 4.24 14.20 -1.01
C ASN A 159 5.50 13.39 -1.37
N PRO A 160 5.36 12.25 -2.04
CA PRO A 160 6.49 11.37 -2.32
C PRO A 160 7.50 11.98 -3.30
N ALA A 161 7.05 12.86 -4.20
CA ALA A 161 7.95 13.51 -5.17
C ALA A 161 8.93 14.49 -4.51
N SER A 162 8.50 15.20 -3.47
CA SER A 162 9.33 16.13 -2.71
C SER A 162 9.91 15.54 -1.42
N GLY A 163 9.43 14.37 -1.01
CA GLY A 163 9.87 13.70 0.23
C GLY A 163 9.36 14.33 1.51
N TYR A 164 8.33 15.20 1.45
CA TYR A 164 7.74 15.82 2.63
C TYR A 164 6.60 14.99 3.22
N SER A 165 6.61 14.86 4.54
CA SER A 165 5.46 14.46 5.36
C SER A 165 4.85 15.71 6.00
N TYR A 166 3.51 15.82 5.96
CA TYR A 166 2.77 16.94 6.56
C TYR A 166 1.97 16.52 7.80
N SER A 167 2.06 15.27 8.19
CA SER A 167 1.33 14.70 9.32
C SER A 167 2.22 14.19 10.42
N ILE A 168 3.41 13.68 10.08
CA ILE A 168 4.35 13.01 10.99
C ILE A 168 5.75 13.57 10.73
N PHE A 169 6.52 13.80 11.80
CA PHE A 169 7.90 14.30 11.76
C PHE A 169 8.09 15.60 10.95
N TYR A 170 7.10 16.49 11.04
CA TYR A 170 7.09 17.78 10.32
C TYR A 170 7.72 18.93 11.11
N PHE A 171 8.48 18.62 12.14
CA PHE A 171 9.13 19.62 13.00
C PHE A 171 10.45 20.18 12.43
N GLU A 172 10.94 19.62 11.35
CA GLU A 172 12.10 20.13 10.60
C GLU A 172 11.66 20.72 9.24
N GLU A 173 12.41 21.74 8.76
CA GLU A 173 12.15 22.37 7.47
C GLU A 173 12.52 21.49 6.27
N LYS A 174 13.40 20.49 6.48
CA LYS A 174 13.85 19.55 5.44
C LYS A 174 12.81 18.50 5.11
N PRO A 175 12.82 17.96 3.86
CA PRO A 175 12.03 16.78 3.53
C PRO A 175 12.36 15.60 4.45
N LEU A 176 11.34 14.91 4.95
CA LEU A 176 11.54 13.74 5.83
C LEU A 176 12.38 12.65 5.16
N ALA A 177 12.16 12.41 3.84
CA ALA A 177 12.97 11.46 3.08
C ALA A 177 14.47 11.82 3.16
N GLN A 178 14.83 13.09 3.04
CA GLN A 178 16.22 13.55 3.15
C GLN A 178 16.76 13.35 4.56
N ILE A 179 15.99 13.66 5.61
CA ILE A 179 16.39 13.45 7.01
C ILE A 179 16.70 11.98 7.26
N LEU A 180 15.82 11.09 6.78
CA LEU A 180 16.02 9.65 6.90
C LEU A 180 17.22 9.16 6.09
N GLU A 181 17.46 9.67 4.88
CA GLU A 181 18.64 9.35 4.07
C GLU A 181 19.94 9.76 4.77
N GLU A 182 19.97 10.96 5.37
CA GLU A 182 21.13 11.47 6.12
C GLU A 182 21.45 10.60 7.34
N ARG A 183 20.44 10.02 8.01
CA ARG A 183 20.61 9.17 9.20
C ARG A 183 20.93 7.72 8.86
N LEU A 184 20.19 7.13 7.91
CA LEU A 184 20.30 5.71 7.54
C LEU A 184 21.38 5.46 6.47
N GLN A 185 22.02 6.50 5.95
CA GLN A 185 23.07 6.43 4.91
C GLN A 185 22.66 5.59 3.67
N THR A 186 21.37 5.52 3.41
CA THR A 186 20.77 4.75 2.32
C THR A 186 19.65 5.58 1.69
N LYS A 187 19.40 5.42 0.38
CA LYS A 187 18.32 6.13 -0.31
C LYS A 187 16.96 5.78 0.32
N VAL A 188 16.18 6.81 0.67
CA VAL A 188 14.85 6.64 1.29
C VAL A 188 13.77 7.24 0.41
N PHE A 189 12.69 6.49 0.25
CA PHE A 189 11.43 6.94 -0.34
C PHE A 189 10.33 6.87 0.71
N ILE A 190 9.49 7.88 0.76
CA ILE A 190 8.32 7.87 1.64
C ILE A 190 7.04 7.82 0.81
N GLU A 191 6.05 7.09 1.30
CA GLU A 191 4.74 6.98 0.65
C GLU A 191 3.62 7.02 1.69
N ASN A 192 2.41 7.39 1.26
CA ASN A 192 1.23 7.25 2.09
C ASN A 192 0.86 5.75 2.22
N ASP A 193 0.45 5.33 3.41
CA ASP A 193 0.08 3.95 3.75
C ASP A 193 -0.95 3.35 2.77
N SER A 194 -2.05 4.05 2.50
CA SER A 194 -3.11 3.55 1.62
C SER A 194 -2.64 3.40 0.17
N ARG A 195 -1.79 4.31 -0.33
CA ARG A 195 -1.20 4.18 -1.67
C ARG A 195 -0.19 3.05 -1.76
N ALA A 196 0.62 2.87 -0.71
CA ALA A 196 1.57 1.76 -0.64
C ALA A 196 0.84 0.41 -0.62
N MET A 197 -0.22 0.27 0.18
CA MET A 197 -1.07 -0.92 0.20
C MET A 197 -1.71 -1.17 -1.18
N THR A 198 -2.20 -0.12 -1.83
CA THR A 198 -2.76 -0.19 -3.18
C THR A 198 -1.76 -0.76 -4.19
N TYR A 199 -0.52 -0.27 -4.13
CA TYR A 199 0.53 -0.75 -5.02
C TYR A 199 0.96 -2.18 -4.68
N GLY A 200 0.96 -2.55 -3.40
CA GLY A 200 1.17 -3.92 -2.95
C GLY A 200 0.15 -4.89 -3.53
N GLU A 201 -1.14 -4.55 -3.45
CA GLU A 201 -2.23 -5.32 -4.06
C GLU A 201 -2.11 -5.41 -5.58
N TYR A 202 -1.70 -4.33 -6.23
CA TYR A 202 -1.46 -4.31 -7.68
C TYR A 202 -0.32 -5.25 -8.10
N MET A 203 0.76 -5.30 -7.34
CA MET A 203 1.97 -6.06 -7.69
C MET A 203 1.91 -7.53 -7.26
N LYS A 204 1.32 -7.84 -6.11
CA LYS A 204 1.42 -9.16 -5.47
C LYS A 204 0.12 -9.64 -4.80
N GLY A 205 -0.95 -8.84 -4.86
CA GLY A 205 -2.23 -9.13 -4.21
C GLY A 205 -3.29 -9.72 -5.15
N VAL A 206 -4.52 -9.25 -4.99
CA VAL A 206 -5.71 -9.81 -5.65
C VAL A 206 -5.91 -9.35 -7.09
N VAL A 207 -5.07 -8.44 -7.60
CA VAL A 207 -5.15 -7.91 -8.97
C VAL A 207 -4.67 -8.96 -9.99
N GLN A 208 -5.42 -9.15 -11.06
CA GLN A 208 -5.16 -10.16 -12.09
C GLN A 208 -5.01 -9.57 -13.50
N GLY A 209 -4.56 -8.31 -13.59
CA GLY A 209 -4.34 -7.62 -14.85
C GLY A 209 -5.23 -6.40 -15.04
N GLU A 210 -6.12 -6.11 -14.08
CA GLU A 210 -6.92 -4.89 -14.04
C GLU A 210 -5.99 -3.66 -13.95
N LYS A 211 -6.32 -2.58 -14.66
CA LYS A 211 -5.50 -1.36 -14.74
C LYS A 211 -6.14 -0.14 -14.10
N ASN A 212 -7.44 -0.20 -13.86
CA ASN A 212 -8.20 0.89 -13.24
C ASN A 212 -8.81 0.38 -11.93
N ILE A 213 -8.19 0.75 -10.80
CA ILE A 213 -8.44 0.12 -9.50
C ILE A 213 -8.66 1.19 -8.45
N LEU A 214 -9.61 0.94 -7.58
CA LEU A 214 -9.81 1.68 -6.34
C LEU A 214 -9.54 0.73 -5.16
N PHE A 215 -8.59 1.09 -4.31
CA PHE A 215 -8.33 0.37 -3.05
C PHE A 215 -8.82 1.20 -1.87
N VAL A 216 -9.81 0.69 -1.16
CA VAL A 216 -10.38 1.34 0.03
C VAL A 216 -9.72 0.77 1.27
N ASN A 217 -8.87 1.57 1.92
CA ASN A 217 -8.21 1.21 3.17
C ASN A 217 -9.11 1.54 4.36
N MET A 218 -9.77 0.51 4.88
CA MET A 218 -10.68 0.59 6.04
C MET A 218 -9.92 0.16 7.30
N ALA A 219 -9.26 1.11 7.94
CA ALA A 219 -8.47 0.89 9.16
C ALA A 219 -8.97 1.80 10.30
N TRP A 220 -8.08 2.23 11.19
CA TRP A 220 -8.44 3.23 12.21
C TRP A 220 -8.95 4.54 11.58
N GLY A 221 -8.32 4.98 10.49
CA GLY A 221 -8.82 5.99 9.55
C GLY A 221 -9.46 5.35 8.31
N LEU A 222 -9.74 6.18 7.31
CA LEU A 222 -10.29 5.75 6.02
C LEU A 222 -9.50 6.40 4.88
N GLY A 223 -8.80 5.59 4.11
CA GLY A 223 -8.00 6.01 2.97
C GLY A 223 -8.47 5.42 1.64
N LEU A 224 -7.96 5.97 0.55
CA LEU A 224 -8.19 5.48 -0.80
C LEU A 224 -6.90 5.56 -1.62
N GLY A 225 -6.53 4.45 -2.23
CA GLY A 225 -5.56 4.44 -3.30
C GLY A 225 -6.24 4.28 -4.65
N ILE A 226 -5.69 4.93 -5.66
CA ILE A 226 -6.27 4.98 -7.00
C ILE A 226 -5.19 4.58 -8.00
N ILE A 227 -5.49 3.60 -8.86
CA ILE A 227 -4.67 3.24 -10.03
C ILE A 227 -5.48 3.55 -11.29
N ILE A 228 -4.86 4.26 -12.23
CA ILE A 228 -5.41 4.58 -13.55
C ILE A 228 -4.40 4.13 -14.60
N ASP A 229 -4.84 3.33 -15.57
CA ASP A 229 -3.98 2.77 -16.62
C ASP A 229 -2.72 2.08 -16.07
N GLY A 230 -2.85 1.38 -14.93
CA GLY A 230 -1.75 0.66 -14.28
C GLY A 230 -0.78 1.55 -13.49
N ASN A 231 -1.08 2.82 -13.29
CA ASN A 231 -0.23 3.76 -12.57
C ASN A 231 -0.96 4.34 -11.35
N LEU A 232 -0.24 4.45 -10.21
CA LEU A 232 -0.77 5.16 -9.05
C LEU A 232 -1.08 6.62 -9.41
N TYR A 233 -2.26 7.06 -9.04
CA TYR A 233 -2.69 8.44 -9.23
C TYR A 233 -2.40 9.27 -7.98
N TYR A 234 -1.50 10.23 -8.11
CA TYR A 234 -1.05 11.10 -7.01
C TYR A 234 -1.80 12.42 -6.91
N GLY A 235 -2.48 12.84 -7.97
CA GLY A 235 -2.92 14.22 -8.10
C GLY A 235 -1.70 15.16 -8.27
N LYS A 236 -1.94 16.46 -8.09
CA LYS A 236 -0.90 17.49 -8.30
C LYS A 236 0.26 17.40 -7.31
N SER A 237 -0.04 17.12 -6.03
CA SER A 237 0.93 17.26 -4.93
C SER A 237 0.97 16.04 -4.00
N GLY A 238 0.48 14.88 -4.48
CA GLY A 238 0.43 13.65 -3.68
C GLY A 238 -0.74 13.58 -2.69
N PHE A 239 -1.82 14.37 -2.89
CA PHE A 239 -2.97 14.41 -1.99
C PHE A 239 -4.26 13.86 -2.63
N SER A 240 -4.14 12.99 -3.63
CA SER A 240 -5.29 12.24 -4.12
C SER A 240 -5.72 11.18 -3.12
N GLY A 241 -6.99 10.78 -3.16
CA GLY A 241 -7.48 9.67 -2.33
C GLY A 241 -7.88 10.06 -0.91
N GLU A 242 -8.07 11.34 -0.60
CA GLU A 242 -8.58 11.83 0.70
C GLU A 242 -10.07 11.50 0.89
N PHE A 243 -10.45 10.25 0.59
CA PHE A 243 -11.84 9.77 0.57
C PHE A 243 -12.51 9.83 1.93
N GLY A 244 -11.77 9.57 3.00
CA GLY A 244 -12.27 9.70 4.36
C GLY A 244 -12.79 11.10 4.69
N HIS A 245 -12.26 12.13 4.02
CA HIS A 245 -12.64 13.52 4.23
C HIS A 245 -13.72 14.03 3.27
N PHE A 246 -14.29 13.13 2.47
CA PHE A 246 -15.45 13.45 1.63
C PHE A 246 -16.65 13.78 2.53
N CYS A 247 -17.19 15.00 2.40
CA CYS A 247 -18.31 15.48 3.20
C CYS A 247 -19.61 14.83 2.71
N MET A 248 -20.14 13.89 3.48
CA MET A 248 -21.36 13.13 3.16
C MET A 248 -22.48 13.33 4.17
N PHE A 249 -22.19 13.89 5.33
CA PHE A 249 -23.16 13.98 6.44
C PHE A 249 -23.35 15.40 6.91
N GLU A 250 -24.59 15.71 7.26
CA GLU A 250 -24.97 16.95 7.96
C GLU A 250 -24.98 16.67 9.47
N ASN A 251 -23.82 16.37 10.05
CA ASN A 251 -23.66 16.12 11.48
C ASN A 251 -22.62 17.07 12.10
N GLU A 252 -22.64 17.18 13.43
CA GLU A 252 -21.75 18.04 14.19
C GLU A 252 -20.45 17.31 14.64
N VAL A 253 -20.21 16.08 14.18
CA VAL A 253 -19.01 15.31 14.54
C VAL A 253 -17.78 15.93 13.89
N LEU A 254 -16.86 16.39 14.73
CA LEU A 254 -15.61 17.00 14.28
C LEU A 254 -14.62 15.91 13.84
N CYS A 255 -14.21 15.96 12.58
CA CYS A 255 -13.13 15.13 12.06
C CYS A 255 -11.76 15.69 12.50
N HIS A 256 -10.76 14.82 12.63
CA HIS A 256 -9.39 15.25 12.93
C HIS A 256 -8.80 16.22 11.88
N CYS A 257 -9.35 16.27 10.67
CA CYS A 257 -8.99 17.25 9.65
C CYS A 257 -9.52 18.67 9.94
N GLY A 258 -10.26 18.87 11.04
CA GLY A 258 -10.84 20.14 11.45
C GLY A 258 -12.18 20.48 10.79
N LYS A 259 -12.77 19.56 10.00
CA LYS A 259 -14.07 19.76 9.33
C LYS A 259 -15.13 18.82 9.90
N LYS A 260 -16.40 19.06 9.59
CA LYS A 260 -17.54 18.24 9.97
C LYS A 260 -18.13 17.51 8.77
N GLY A 261 -18.85 16.41 9.01
CA GLY A 261 -19.56 15.67 7.98
C GLY A 261 -18.68 14.75 7.12
N CYS A 262 -17.43 14.52 7.51
CA CYS A 262 -16.52 13.62 6.80
C CYS A 262 -17.00 12.17 6.87
N LEU A 263 -16.86 11.41 5.79
CA LEU A 263 -17.17 9.98 5.75
C LEU A 263 -16.45 9.20 6.85
N GLU A 264 -15.21 9.54 7.14
CA GLU A 264 -14.38 8.90 8.15
C GLU A 264 -15.02 8.93 9.55
N THR A 265 -15.73 10.01 9.89
CA THR A 265 -16.40 10.09 11.21
C THR A 265 -17.57 9.13 11.38
N GLU A 266 -18.02 8.48 10.31
CA GLU A 266 -19.17 7.57 10.32
C GLU A 266 -18.83 6.17 9.78
N ALA A 267 -17.60 5.94 9.30
CA ALA A 267 -17.29 4.72 8.58
C ALA A 267 -15.83 4.26 8.70
N SER A 268 -15.13 4.65 9.75
CA SER A 268 -13.75 4.22 10.06
C SER A 268 -13.68 3.43 11.37
N GLY A 269 -12.52 2.85 11.68
CA GLY A 269 -12.27 2.20 12.97
C GLY A 269 -12.44 3.14 14.16
N SER A 270 -11.99 4.41 14.02
CA SER A 270 -12.20 5.44 15.05
C SER A 270 -13.69 5.79 15.22
N ALA A 271 -14.47 5.79 14.14
CA ALA A 271 -15.92 5.94 14.20
C ALA A 271 -16.56 4.73 14.89
N PHE A 272 -16.15 3.51 14.58
CA PHE A 272 -16.62 2.30 15.26
C PHE A 272 -16.41 2.39 16.77
N HIS A 273 -15.19 2.71 17.18
CA HIS A 273 -14.86 2.89 18.59
C HIS A 273 -15.72 3.96 19.27
N ARG A 274 -15.82 5.14 18.67
CA ARG A 274 -16.64 6.25 19.20
C ARG A 274 -18.11 5.86 19.35
N ILE A 275 -18.70 5.30 18.29
CA ILE A 275 -20.12 4.93 18.26
C ILE A 275 -20.42 3.83 19.29
N LEU A 276 -19.51 2.86 19.47
CA LEU A 276 -19.66 1.82 20.51
C LEU A 276 -19.76 2.45 21.89
N ILE A 277 -18.85 3.37 22.24
CA ILE A 277 -18.83 4.04 23.54
C ILE A 277 -20.10 4.86 23.75
N GLU A 278 -20.54 5.62 22.74
CA GLU A 278 -21.77 6.41 22.79
C GLU A 278 -22.99 5.52 23.05
N ARG A 279 -23.15 4.44 22.27
CA ARG A 279 -24.29 3.52 22.41
C ARG A 279 -24.26 2.76 23.74
N TYR A 280 -23.08 2.37 24.23
CA TYR A 280 -22.94 1.76 25.56
C TYR A 280 -23.38 2.72 26.67
N ARG A 281 -22.97 3.98 26.62
CA ARG A 281 -23.40 5.01 27.58
C ARG A 281 -24.90 5.30 27.53
N GLU A 282 -25.53 5.09 26.37
CA GLU A 282 -26.99 5.16 26.19
C GLU A 282 -27.73 3.91 26.70
N GLY A 283 -27.02 2.90 27.22
CA GLY A 283 -27.58 1.71 27.83
C GLY A 283 -27.63 0.48 26.93
N SER A 284 -26.96 0.47 25.76
CA SER A 284 -26.82 -0.73 24.94
C SER A 284 -25.86 -1.74 25.59
N ASN A 285 -26.14 -3.04 25.45
CA ASN A 285 -25.28 -4.09 25.97
C ASN A 285 -24.20 -4.50 24.96
N THR A 286 -23.00 -4.82 25.45
CA THR A 286 -21.89 -5.36 24.66
C THR A 286 -21.05 -6.30 25.53
N ILE A 287 -20.39 -7.29 24.92
CA ILE A 287 -19.42 -8.13 25.62
C ILE A 287 -18.17 -7.36 26.07
N LEU A 288 -17.94 -6.16 25.54
CA LEU A 288 -16.85 -5.27 25.91
C LEU A 288 -17.15 -4.41 27.15
N ALA A 289 -18.33 -4.58 27.79
CA ALA A 289 -18.76 -3.80 28.97
C ALA A 289 -17.69 -3.78 30.07
N GLY A 290 -17.08 -4.93 30.39
CA GLY A 290 -16.04 -5.01 31.43
C GLY A 290 -14.82 -4.11 31.16
N LYS A 291 -14.35 -4.03 29.91
CA LYS A 291 -13.27 -3.11 29.52
C LYS A 291 -13.71 -1.66 29.55
N LEU A 292 -14.94 -1.38 29.10
CA LEU A 292 -15.49 -0.03 29.13
C LEU A 292 -15.66 0.49 30.56
N ASP A 293 -16.12 -0.35 31.48
CA ASP A 293 -16.31 0.01 32.90
C ASP A 293 -14.98 0.18 33.65
N SER A 294 -13.96 -0.62 33.31
CA SER A 294 -12.62 -0.49 33.90
C SER A 294 -11.82 0.69 33.34
N GLY A 295 -12.27 1.31 32.24
CA GLY A 295 -11.55 2.38 31.56
C GLY A 295 -10.33 1.88 30.75
N GLU A 296 -10.28 0.61 30.44
CA GLU A 296 -9.26 0.04 29.56
C GLU A 296 -9.42 0.55 28.12
N GLU A 297 -8.30 0.76 27.42
CA GLU A 297 -8.34 1.14 26.01
C GLU A 297 -8.88 -0.03 25.17
N ILE A 298 -9.89 0.26 24.34
CA ILE A 298 -10.45 -0.71 23.40
C ILE A 298 -9.75 -0.55 22.05
N SER A 299 -9.01 -1.56 21.66
CA SER A 299 -8.34 -1.62 20.37
C SER A 299 -9.30 -1.99 19.23
N LEU A 300 -8.88 -1.74 17.99
CA LEU A 300 -9.64 -2.22 16.82
C LEU A 300 -9.71 -3.76 16.78
N GLY A 301 -8.68 -4.45 17.33
CA GLY A 301 -8.67 -5.90 17.51
C GLY A 301 -9.77 -6.39 18.45
N ASP A 302 -10.01 -5.68 19.56
CA ASP A 302 -11.09 -6.00 20.50
C ASP A 302 -12.47 -5.86 19.85
N LEU A 303 -12.67 -4.82 19.03
CA LEU A 303 -13.90 -4.59 18.28
C LEU A 303 -14.16 -5.73 17.28
N LEU A 304 -13.14 -6.14 16.54
CA LEU A 304 -13.26 -7.24 15.59
C LEU A 304 -13.49 -8.58 16.27
N GLU A 305 -12.87 -8.80 17.44
CA GLU A 305 -13.10 -10.02 18.24
C GLU A 305 -14.53 -10.04 18.79
N ALA A 306 -15.07 -8.89 19.19
CA ALA A 306 -16.47 -8.77 19.60
C ALA A 306 -17.43 -9.15 18.46
N VAL A 307 -17.15 -8.68 17.23
CA VAL A 307 -17.91 -9.07 16.05
C VAL A 307 -17.84 -10.58 15.79
N ARG A 308 -16.66 -11.18 15.89
CA ARG A 308 -16.49 -12.64 15.73
C ARG A 308 -17.25 -13.45 16.78
N LYS A 309 -17.42 -12.88 17.97
CA LYS A 309 -18.22 -13.44 19.07
C LYS A 309 -19.71 -13.09 18.98
N GLU A 310 -20.14 -12.58 17.82
CA GLU A 310 -21.52 -12.24 17.53
C GLU A 310 -22.12 -11.18 18.48
N ASP A 311 -21.32 -10.21 18.91
CA ASP A 311 -21.81 -9.05 19.66
C ASP A 311 -22.76 -8.22 18.79
N VAL A 312 -24.02 -8.21 19.14
CA VAL A 312 -25.10 -7.60 18.37
C VAL A 312 -24.87 -6.10 18.17
N LEU A 313 -24.38 -5.39 19.22
CA LEU A 313 -24.12 -3.97 19.12
C LEU A 313 -23.01 -3.67 18.10
N CYS A 314 -21.92 -4.45 18.16
CA CYS A 314 -20.80 -4.30 17.23
C CYS A 314 -21.21 -4.63 15.77
N ILE A 315 -22.03 -5.68 15.59
CA ILE A 315 -22.56 -6.04 14.26
C ILE A 315 -23.46 -4.92 13.72
N ASP A 316 -24.39 -4.39 14.50
CA ASP A 316 -25.28 -3.30 14.09
C ASP A 316 -24.51 -2.03 13.67
N ILE A 317 -23.44 -1.72 14.39
CA ILE A 317 -22.57 -0.58 14.07
C ILE A 317 -21.87 -0.82 12.72
N LEU A 318 -21.27 -2.00 12.53
CA LEU A 318 -20.59 -2.35 11.28
C LEU A 318 -21.52 -2.37 10.07
N GLU A 319 -22.75 -2.85 10.23
CA GLU A 319 -23.74 -2.84 9.15
C GLU A 319 -24.02 -1.41 8.68
N LYS A 320 -24.25 -0.48 9.60
CA LYS A 320 -24.47 0.94 9.28
C LYS A 320 -23.25 1.57 8.63
N MET A 321 -22.06 1.29 9.16
CA MET A 321 -20.79 1.75 8.59
C MET A 321 -20.63 1.22 7.16
N GLY A 322 -20.91 -0.06 6.93
CA GLY A 322 -20.86 -0.68 5.59
C GLY A 322 -21.80 -0.03 4.60
N VAL A 323 -23.03 0.31 5.02
CA VAL A 323 -23.95 1.08 4.15
C VAL A 323 -23.39 2.46 3.81
N ASN A 324 -22.80 3.17 4.76
CA ASN A 324 -22.20 4.49 4.52
C ASN A 324 -20.99 4.42 3.58
N LEU A 325 -20.10 3.44 3.81
CA LEU A 325 -18.97 3.16 2.91
C LEU A 325 -19.45 2.84 1.50
N GLY A 326 -20.44 1.95 1.37
CA GLY A 326 -20.97 1.55 0.08
C GLY A 326 -21.59 2.70 -0.71
N LYS A 327 -22.23 3.68 -0.05
CA LYS A 327 -22.70 4.92 -0.70
C LYS A 327 -21.54 5.75 -1.26
N GLY A 328 -20.49 5.94 -0.45
CA GLY A 328 -19.30 6.69 -0.87
C GLY A 328 -18.57 5.98 -2.02
N ILE A 329 -18.38 4.66 -1.92
CA ILE A 329 -17.75 3.85 -2.97
C ILE A 329 -18.57 3.89 -4.26
N ALA A 330 -19.90 3.80 -4.18
CA ALA A 330 -20.77 3.93 -5.36
C ALA A 330 -20.60 5.27 -6.08
N GLY A 331 -20.42 6.37 -5.32
CA GLY A 331 -20.06 7.67 -5.89
C GLY A 331 -18.74 7.66 -6.65
N LEU A 332 -17.71 7.05 -6.06
CA LEU A 332 -16.40 6.88 -6.72
C LEU A 332 -16.51 6.00 -7.97
N MET A 333 -17.24 4.89 -7.89
CA MET A 333 -17.47 4.01 -9.04
C MET A 333 -18.16 4.76 -10.19
N ASN A 334 -19.15 5.58 -9.91
CA ASN A 334 -19.82 6.41 -10.93
C ASN A 334 -18.90 7.47 -11.56
N ILE A 335 -17.85 7.90 -10.87
CA ILE A 335 -16.89 8.89 -11.36
C ILE A 335 -15.74 8.25 -12.14
N PHE A 336 -15.17 7.16 -11.62
CA PHE A 336 -13.95 6.55 -12.16
C PHE A 336 -14.22 5.36 -13.08
N ASN A 337 -15.39 4.72 -13.00
CA ASN A 337 -15.71 3.47 -13.69
C ASN A 337 -14.56 2.46 -13.62
N PRO A 338 -14.13 2.03 -12.40
CA PRO A 338 -12.99 1.15 -12.23
C PRO A 338 -13.31 -0.28 -12.68
N GLU A 339 -12.29 -1.04 -13.07
CA GLU A 339 -12.41 -2.48 -13.32
C GLU A 339 -12.53 -3.26 -12.00
N LEU A 340 -11.85 -2.76 -10.94
CA LEU A 340 -11.78 -3.43 -9.66
C LEU A 340 -11.85 -2.43 -8.48
N VAL A 341 -12.68 -2.76 -7.49
CA VAL A 341 -12.66 -2.15 -6.15
C VAL A 341 -12.14 -3.17 -5.16
N ILE A 342 -11.08 -2.85 -4.43
CA ILE A 342 -10.51 -3.69 -3.38
C ILE A 342 -10.89 -3.11 -2.03
N LEU A 343 -11.53 -3.93 -1.20
CA LEU A 343 -11.84 -3.61 0.20
C LEU A 343 -10.72 -4.16 1.08
N GLY A 344 -9.88 -3.30 1.61
CA GLY A 344 -8.74 -3.67 2.45
C GLY A 344 -8.71 -2.95 3.79
N GLY A 345 -7.58 -3.10 4.49
CA GLY A 345 -7.39 -2.57 5.83
C GLY A 345 -8.00 -3.43 6.92
N THR A 346 -7.72 -3.09 8.18
CA THR A 346 -8.04 -3.93 9.35
C THR A 346 -9.53 -4.26 9.48
N LEU A 347 -10.43 -3.33 9.11
CA LEU A 347 -11.87 -3.61 9.19
C LEU A 347 -12.36 -4.64 8.16
N SER A 348 -11.61 -4.90 7.09
CA SER A 348 -11.96 -5.96 6.13
C SER A 348 -11.94 -7.36 6.77
N LEU A 349 -11.19 -7.52 7.87
CA LEU A 349 -11.15 -8.75 8.68
C LEU A 349 -12.49 -9.09 9.38
N ALA A 350 -13.45 -8.16 9.42
CA ALA A 350 -14.81 -8.44 9.84
C ALA A 350 -15.60 -9.28 8.81
N GLY A 351 -15.02 -9.54 7.63
CA GLY A 351 -15.57 -10.42 6.63
C GLY A 351 -16.93 -9.97 6.09
N GLU A 352 -17.91 -10.86 6.13
CA GLU A 352 -19.25 -10.58 5.57
C GLU A 352 -20.03 -9.51 6.35
N TYR A 353 -19.76 -9.33 7.64
CA TYR A 353 -20.44 -8.31 8.44
C TYR A 353 -20.24 -6.88 7.92
N ILE A 354 -19.12 -6.59 7.28
CA ILE A 354 -18.86 -5.29 6.65
C ILE A 354 -19.04 -5.34 5.12
N SER A 355 -18.63 -6.43 4.46
CA SER A 355 -18.61 -6.50 3.00
C SER A 355 -19.97 -6.62 2.36
N LEU A 356 -20.92 -7.35 2.98
CA LEU A 356 -22.29 -7.47 2.44
C LEU A 356 -23.07 -6.15 2.47
N PRO A 357 -23.10 -5.38 3.58
CA PRO A 357 -23.69 -4.04 3.59
C PRO A 357 -23.06 -3.09 2.56
N ILE A 358 -21.73 -3.12 2.39
CA ILE A 358 -21.04 -2.34 1.35
C ILE A 358 -21.56 -2.72 -0.04
N LYS A 359 -21.51 -4.01 -0.39
CA LYS A 359 -21.96 -4.52 -1.71
C LYS A 359 -23.42 -4.21 -1.98
N SER A 360 -24.29 -4.34 -0.96
CA SER A 360 -25.71 -4.01 -1.07
C SER A 360 -25.93 -2.52 -1.35
N ALA A 361 -25.23 -1.64 -0.64
CA ALA A 361 -25.32 -0.21 -0.85
C ALA A 361 -24.75 0.21 -2.22
N ILE A 362 -23.63 -0.36 -2.65
CA ILE A 362 -23.04 -0.11 -3.98
C ILE A 362 -24.10 -0.40 -5.05
N ARG A 363 -24.75 -1.58 -5.02
CA ARG A 363 -25.80 -1.95 -6.00
C ARG A 363 -26.99 -0.98 -6.00
N LYS A 364 -27.29 -0.38 -4.85
CA LYS A 364 -28.40 0.58 -4.71
C LYS A 364 -28.08 1.96 -5.25
N TYR A 365 -26.81 2.40 -5.16
CA TYR A 365 -26.41 3.79 -5.39
C TYR A 365 -25.50 4.00 -6.60
N SER A 366 -24.91 2.94 -7.18
CA SER A 366 -24.17 3.03 -8.44
C SER A 366 -25.09 2.79 -9.65
N LEU A 367 -24.69 3.31 -10.81
CA LEU A 367 -25.35 3.03 -12.07
C LEU A 367 -25.19 1.54 -12.43
N ASN A 368 -26.26 0.92 -12.96
CA ASN A 368 -26.25 -0.51 -13.27
C ASN A 368 -25.13 -0.92 -14.23
N LEU A 369 -24.82 -0.10 -15.24
CA LEU A 369 -23.74 -0.37 -16.19
C LEU A 369 -22.38 -0.36 -15.50
N VAL A 370 -22.12 0.65 -14.68
CA VAL A 370 -20.87 0.74 -13.91
C VAL A 370 -20.72 -0.44 -12.96
N ASN A 371 -21.82 -0.83 -12.31
CA ASN A 371 -21.81 -1.97 -11.38
C ASN A 371 -21.59 -3.33 -12.08
N GLN A 372 -21.93 -3.43 -13.37
CA GLN A 372 -21.64 -4.62 -14.17
C GLN A 372 -20.17 -4.68 -14.63
N ASP A 373 -19.56 -3.53 -14.85
CA ASP A 373 -18.16 -3.40 -15.29
C ASP A 373 -17.13 -3.57 -14.15
N THR A 374 -17.57 -3.40 -12.89
CA THR A 374 -16.69 -3.37 -11.73
C THR A 374 -16.77 -4.64 -10.89
N GLU A 375 -15.66 -5.30 -10.65
CA GLU A 375 -15.54 -6.36 -9.66
C GLU A 375 -15.22 -5.80 -8.27
N ILE A 376 -15.71 -6.47 -7.20
CA ILE A 376 -15.41 -6.09 -5.79
C ILE A 376 -14.75 -7.27 -5.11
N LYS A 377 -13.46 -7.12 -4.78
CA LYS A 377 -12.66 -8.12 -4.05
C LYS A 377 -12.32 -7.61 -2.64
N ILE A 378 -12.02 -8.56 -1.76
CA ILE A 378 -11.45 -8.27 -0.44
C ILE A 378 -9.94 -8.51 -0.55
N SER A 379 -9.14 -7.63 0.03
CA SER A 379 -7.69 -7.81 0.21
C SER A 379 -7.42 -9.07 1.05
N ASN A 380 -6.40 -9.83 0.69
CA ASN A 380 -6.00 -11.06 1.39
C ASN A 380 -5.18 -10.75 2.65
#